data_4153277b24ecbfb54ca0179f64718d69
#
_entry.id   4153277b24ecbfb54ca0179f64718d69
#
_cell.length_a   1.000
_cell.length_b   1.000
_cell.length_c   1.000
_cell.angle_alpha   90.00
_cell.angle_beta   90.00
_cell.angle_gamma   90.00
#
_symmetry.space_group_name_H-M   'P 1'
#
loop_
_entity.id
_entity.type
_entity.pdbx_description
1 polymer ?
#
loop_
_entity_poly.entity_id
_entity_poly.type
_entity_poly.pdbx_seq_one_letter_code
_entity_poly.pdbx_strand_id
1 'polypeptide(L)'
;MKKGLLLFFSFLILKVYGQEISESPSNKMNIIKTNVTAYAVRNINLSYERAINQWFSINVGFGTMPEGKVPFINAFLKDKDEDRFQNLRVKATNFTVEPRFYLGAGYGKGFYVAPYYRYSKVSSNTFDFYYDFKPVNGVTYQIPLQGTGSTNGNSGGLMVGVQFFLTRSQNLVLDLWIAGAHYGSGKGDFSLSSDFLLTPEMQQQLKKEIENLDIPFVKYTVETNANGARIKVDGPWAGFRSGLSLGYRF
;
A
#
# COMPACT_ATOMS: atom_id res chain seq x y z
N MET A 1 -12.25 2.19 28.72
CA MET A 1 -11.65 1.35 27.69
C MET A 1 -10.13 1.49 27.50
N LYS A 2 -9.45 2.52 28.05
CA LYS A 2 -7.98 2.72 27.87
C LYS A 2 -7.09 1.82 28.77
N LYS A 3 -7.60 1.27 29.86
CA LYS A 3 -6.82 0.45 30.81
C LYS A 3 -6.67 -1.04 30.42
N GLY A 4 -7.56 -1.57 29.59
CA GLY A 4 -7.51 -2.98 29.14
C GLY A 4 -6.46 -3.26 28.06
N LEU A 5 -6.13 -2.26 27.25
CA LEU A 5 -5.14 -2.40 26.16
C LEU A 5 -3.70 -2.46 26.70
N LEU A 6 -3.43 -1.76 27.79
CA LEU A 6 -2.11 -1.76 28.47
C LEU A 6 -1.82 -3.09 29.19
N LEU A 7 -2.85 -3.75 29.73
CA LEU A 7 -2.73 -5.04 30.38
C LEU A 7 -2.48 -6.19 29.38
N PHE A 8 -3.04 -6.09 28.18
CA PHE A 8 -2.80 -7.09 27.12
C PHE A 8 -1.36 -7.02 26.58
N PHE A 9 -0.80 -5.82 26.48
CA PHE A 9 0.59 -5.62 26.08
C PHE A 9 1.60 -6.09 27.13
N SER A 10 1.31 -5.91 28.43
CA SER A 10 2.20 -6.35 29.50
C SER A 10 2.23 -7.88 29.66
N PHE A 11 1.14 -8.59 29.35
CA PHE A 11 1.13 -10.07 29.38
C PHE A 11 1.93 -10.71 28.24
N LEU A 12 2.06 -10.03 27.09
CA LEU A 12 2.89 -10.50 25.98
C LEU A 12 4.39 -10.38 26.28
N ILE A 13 4.80 -9.39 27.07
CA ILE A 13 6.21 -9.14 27.40
C ILE A 13 6.74 -10.17 28.42
N LEU A 14 5.92 -10.67 29.33
CA LEU A 14 6.37 -11.53 30.42
C LEU A 14 6.72 -12.98 30.01
N LYS A 15 6.34 -13.44 28.80
CA LYS A 15 6.69 -14.78 28.32
C LYS A 15 7.93 -14.86 27.43
N VAL A 16 8.56 -13.74 27.12
CA VAL A 16 9.70 -13.69 26.18
C VAL A 16 11.05 -14.00 26.87
N TYR A 17 11.12 -13.95 28.19
CA TYR A 17 12.38 -14.10 28.93
C TYR A 17 12.75 -15.55 29.31
N GLY A 18 12.12 -16.55 28.76
CA GLY A 18 12.25 -17.91 29.27
C GLY A 18 12.67 -19.00 28.31
N GLN A 19 13.47 -18.73 27.25
CA GLN A 19 14.07 -19.83 26.46
C GLN A 19 15.38 -19.40 25.81
N GLU A 20 16.46 -19.38 26.56
CA GLU A 20 17.80 -19.66 26.01
C GLU A 20 17.89 -21.17 25.74
N ILE A 21 17.38 -21.61 24.63
CA ILE A 21 17.77 -22.89 24.04
C ILE A 21 18.84 -22.53 23.01
N SER A 22 20.08 -22.89 23.28
CA SER A 22 21.15 -22.98 22.29
C SER A 22 20.71 -23.99 21.23
N GLU A 23 19.93 -23.51 20.25
CA GLU A 23 19.51 -24.36 19.13
C GLU A 23 20.71 -24.58 18.23
N SER A 24 21.09 -25.85 18.04
CA SER A 24 21.98 -26.27 16.94
C SER A 24 21.48 -25.67 15.63
N PRO A 25 22.33 -25.29 14.68
CA PRO A 25 21.89 -24.75 13.40
C PRO A 25 20.86 -25.69 12.78
N SER A 26 19.62 -25.25 12.76
CA SER A 26 18.54 -25.99 12.11
C SER A 26 18.85 -26.07 10.61
N ASN A 27 18.72 -27.24 10.01
CA ASN A 27 18.81 -27.41 8.56
C ASN A 27 17.70 -26.63 7.80
N LYS A 28 16.72 -26.11 8.53
CA LYS A 28 15.57 -25.37 7.97
C LYS A 28 15.86 -23.89 7.93
N MET A 29 16.32 -23.41 6.79
CA MET A 29 16.69 -22.00 6.61
C MET A 29 15.70 -21.22 5.76
N ASN A 30 14.66 -21.86 5.25
CA ASN A 30 13.73 -21.26 4.30
C ASN A 30 12.35 -21.15 4.94
N ILE A 31 11.67 -20.03 4.71
CA ILE A 31 10.32 -19.77 5.20
C ILE A 31 9.49 -19.18 4.07
N ILE A 32 8.32 -19.75 3.81
CA ILE A 32 7.31 -19.19 2.93
C ILE A 32 6.17 -18.66 3.78
N LYS A 33 5.69 -17.46 3.51
CA LYS A 33 4.69 -16.78 4.34
C LYS A 33 3.64 -16.05 3.52
N THR A 34 2.47 -15.89 4.11
CA THR A 34 1.43 -14.99 3.61
C THR A 34 0.94 -14.08 4.75
N ASN A 35 0.74 -12.80 4.48
CA ASN A 35 0.17 -11.87 5.43
C ASN A 35 -1.36 -12.02 5.42
N VAL A 36 -1.90 -12.58 6.49
CA VAL A 36 -3.33 -12.88 6.59
C VAL A 36 -4.19 -11.65 6.82
N THR A 37 -3.66 -10.62 7.47
CA THR A 37 -4.38 -9.36 7.67
C THR A 37 -4.54 -8.55 6.38
N ALA A 38 -3.65 -8.74 5.42
CA ALA A 38 -3.73 -8.08 4.13
C ALA A 38 -4.92 -8.55 3.27
N TYR A 39 -5.47 -9.74 3.54
CA TYR A 39 -6.67 -10.22 2.86
C TYR A 39 -7.91 -9.36 3.15
N ALA A 40 -7.97 -8.68 4.31
CA ALA A 40 -9.05 -7.75 4.62
C ALA A 40 -9.17 -6.59 3.61
N VAL A 41 -8.06 -6.22 2.97
CA VAL A 41 -8.01 -5.24 1.87
C VAL A 41 -7.84 -5.92 0.50
N ARG A 42 -8.22 -7.19 0.39
CA ARG A 42 -8.14 -7.99 -0.85
C ARG A 42 -6.73 -8.13 -1.41
N ASN A 43 -5.68 -7.93 -0.59
CA ASN A 43 -4.31 -8.09 -1.03
C ASN A 43 -3.87 -9.54 -0.87
N ILE A 44 -3.75 -10.24 -2.00
CA ILE A 44 -3.20 -11.60 -2.09
C ILE A 44 -1.68 -11.45 -2.12
N ASN A 45 -0.98 -12.12 -1.23
CA ASN A 45 0.45 -11.91 -1.07
C ASN A 45 1.18 -13.19 -0.71
N LEU A 46 2.45 -13.21 -1.06
CA LEU A 46 3.37 -14.27 -0.74
C LEU A 46 4.73 -13.65 -0.45
N SER A 47 5.44 -14.18 0.53
CA SER A 47 6.82 -13.83 0.79
C SER A 47 7.66 -15.07 1.05
N TYR A 48 8.93 -14.96 0.70
CA TYR A 48 9.94 -15.96 0.95
C TYR A 48 11.08 -15.33 1.74
N GLU A 49 11.43 -15.97 2.85
CA GLU A 49 12.54 -15.56 3.68
C GLU A 49 13.58 -16.67 3.77
N ARG A 50 14.84 -16.30 3.61
CA ARG A 50 15.98 -17.18 3.83
C ARG A 50 16.85 -16.66 4.96
N ALA A 51 16.99 -17.44 6.01
CA ALA A 51 17.98 -17.20 7.04
C ALA A 51 19.39 -17.46 6.47
N ILE A 52 20.24 -16.46 6.55
CA ILE A 52 21.64 -16.53 6.08
C ILE A 52 22.54 -16.99 7.23
N ASN A 53 22.26 -16.48 8.43
CA ASN A 53 22.92 -16.87 9.66
C ASN A 53 21.96 -16.70 10.86
N GLN A 54 22.46 -16.86 12.06
CA GLN A 54 21.63 -16.82 13.30
C GLN A 54 20.94 -15.47 13.56
N TRP A 55 21.43 -14.37 13.02
CA TRP A 55 20.92 -13.02 13.29
C TRP A 55 20.47 -12.27 12.02
N PHE A 56 20.66 -12.84 10.83
CA PHE A 56 20.38 -12.17 9.58
C PHE A 56 19.60 -13.04 8.60
N SER A 57 18.56 -12.50 8.00
CA SER A 57 17.83 -13.09 6.89
C SER A 57 17.50 -12.07 5.80
N ILE A 58 17.09 -12.55 4.65
CA ILE A 58 16.54 -11.75 3.56
C ILE A 58 15.14 -12.26 3.28
N ASN A 59 14.16 -11.36 3.34
CA ASN A 59 12.78 -11.62 2.99
C ASN A 59 12.41 -10.87 1.72
N VAL A 60 11.83 -11.58 0.76
CA VAL A 60 11.33 -11.02 -0.51
C VAL A 60 9.84 -11.29 -0.59
N GLY A 61 9.06 -10.25 -0.85
CA GLY A 61 7.61 -10.34 -0.86
C GLY A 61 7.00 -9.76 -2.12
N PHE A 62 5.95 -10.40 -2.60
CA PHE A 62 5.10 -9.92 -3.68
C PHE A 62 3.65 -9.90 -3.19
N GLY A 63 2.91 -8.86 -3.56
CA GLY A 63 1.49 -8.74 -3.27
C GLY A 63 0.74 -8.15 -4.45
N THR A 64 -0.49 -8.59 -4.62
CA THR A 64 -1.41 -8.06 -5.62
C THR A 64 -2.80 -7.88 -5.04
N MET A 65 -3.41 -6.77 -5.34
CA MET A 65 -4.82 -6.50 -5.09
C MET A 65 -5.53 -6.55 -6.43
N PRO A 66 -6.36 -7.58 -6.67
CA PRO A 66 -7.17 -7.66 -7.88
C PRO A 66 -8.07 -6.45 -8.04
N GLU A 67 -8.46 -6.16 -9.28
CA GLU A 67 -9.34 -5.04 -9.59
C GLU A 67 -10.62 -5.07 -8.74
N GLY A 68 -10.98 -3.93 -8.18
CA GLY A 68 -12.20 -3.76 -7.39
C GLY A 68 -12.27 -2.39 -6.73
N LYS A 69 -13.37 -2.12 -6.02
CA LYS A 69 -13.58 -0.84 -5.31
C LYS A 69 -12.41 -0.52 -4.40
N VAL A 70 -12.07 0.75 -4.30
CA VAL A 70 -11.01 1.22 -3.38
C VAL A 70 -11.42 0.89 -1.93
N PRO A 71 -10.62 0.11 -1.18
CA PRO A 71 -10.94 -0.18 0.21
C PRO A 71 -10.99 1.12 1.03
N PHE A 72 -12.03 1.26 1.85
CA PHE A 72 -12.20 2.40 2.77
C PHE A 72 -12.21 3.79 2.09
N ILE A 73 -12.63 3.87 0.81
CA ILE A 73 -12.63 5.13 0.05
C ILE A 73 -13.38 6.25 0.79
N ASN A 74 -14.47 5.95 1.46
CA ASN A 74 -15.30 6.88 2.22
C ASN A 74 -14.57 7.51 3.43
N ALA A 75 -13.44 6.94 3.87
CA ALA A 75 -12.59 7.54 4.90
C ALA A 75 -11.68 8.66 4.36
N PHE A 76 -11.53 8.74 3.02
CA PHE A 76 -10.62 9.67 2.36
C PHE A 76 -11.33 10.70 1.48
N LEU A 77 -12.52 10.38 0.95
CA LEU A 77 -13.33 11.31 0.17
C LEU A 77 -14.38 11.99 1.07
N LYS A 78 -14.64 13.27 0.80
CA LYS A 78 -15.80 13.97 1.37
C LYS A 78 -17.05 13.53 0.61
N ASP A 79 -18.21 13.51 1.26
CA ASP A 79 -19.49 13.05 0.71
C ASP A 79 -19.84 13.64 -0.68
N LYS A 80 -19.37 14.86 -0.96
CA LYS A 80 -19.56 15.54 -2.25
C LYS A 80 -18.67 15.03 -3.41
N ASP A 81 -17.61 14.31 -3.08
CA ASP A 81 -16.63 13.85 -4.07
C ASP A 81 -16.87 12.38 -4.47
N GLU A 82 -17.68 11.65 -3.70
CA GLU A 82 -18.07 10.27 -4.02
C GLU A 82 -18.81 10.18 -5.36
N ASP A 83 -19.70 11.15 -5.63
CA ASP A 83 -20.48 11.19 -6.87
C ASP A 83 -19.64 11.53 -8.11
N ARG A 84 -18.44 12.10 -7.92
CA ARG A 84 -17.55 12.48 -9.03
C ARG A 84 -16.74 11.32 -9.59
N PHE A 85 -16.55 10.24 -8.81
CA PHE A 85 -15.73 9.08 -9.18
C PHE A 85 -16.57 7.80 -9.24
N GLN A 86 -17.60 7.82 -10.06
CA GLN A 86 -18.46 6.66 -10.23
C GLN A 86 -17.70 5.53 -10.93
N ASN A 87 -17.95 4.29 -10.47
CA ASN A 87 -17.34 3.07 -11.01
C ASN A 87 -15.82 2.95 -10.87
N LEU A 88 -15.18 3.81 -10.07
CA LEU A 88 -13.74 3.72 -9.84
C LEU A 88 -13.37 2.39 -9.20
N ARG A 89 -12.60 1.61 -9.91
CA ARG A 89 -11.98 0.37 -9.44
C ARG A 89 -10.48 0.47 -9.63
N VAL A 90 -9.76 -0.12 -8.72
CA VAL A 90 -8.30 -0.11 -8.75
C VAL A 90 -7.75 -1.51 -8.60
N LYS A 91 -6.62 -1.74 -9.24
CA LYS A 91 -5.73 -2.88 -8.97
C LYS A 91 -4.40 -2.36 -8.47
N ALA A 92 -3.76 -3.11 -7.59
CA ALA A 92 -2.43 -2.74 -7.10
C ALA A 92 -1.50 -3.95 -7.09
N THR A 93 -0.22 -3.70 -7.32
CA THR A 93 0.83 -4.68 -7.14
C THR A 93 1.96 -4.06 -6.34
N ASN A 94 2.65 -4.86 -5.55
CA ASN A 94 3.81 -4.42 -4.81
C ASN A 94 4.87 -5.52 -4.75
N PHE A 95 6.11 -5.08 -4.70
CA PHE A 95 7.28 -5.90 -4.50
C PHE A 95 8.11 -5.31 -3.37
N THR A 96 8.61 -6.14 -2.45
CA THR A 96 9.34 -5.68 -1.28
C THR A 96 10.56 -6.57 -1.05
N VAL A 97 11.69 -5.95 -0.69
CA VAL A 97 12.90 -6.65 -0.24
C VAL A 97 13.25 -6.13 1.14
N GLU A 98 13.41 -7.04 2.09
CA GLU A 98 13.62 -6.74 3.50
C GLU A 98 14.81 -7.54 4.04
N PRO A 99 16.03 -6.98 4.10
CA PRO A 99 17.06 -7.50 4.99
C PRO A 99 16.56 -7.40 6.44
N ARG A 100 16.56 -8.49 7.17
CA ARG A 100 16.07 -8.58 8.54
C ARG A 100 17.21 -8.89 9.50
N PHE A 101 17.34 -8.08 10.53
CA PHE A 101 18.34 -8.21 11.58
C PHE A 101 17.63 -8.63 12.87
N TYR A 102 17.84 -9.86 13.28
CA TYR A 102 17.23 -10.45 14.46
C TYR A 102 18.02 -10.14 15.72
N LEU A 103 17.33 -9.74 16.78
CA LEU A 103 17.91 -9.54 18.11
C LEU A 103 17.92 -10.88 18.84
N GLY A 104 18.87 -11.74 18.52
CA GLY A 104 18.99 -13.09 19.07
C GLY A 104 19.57 -14.07 18.06
N ALA A 105 19.86 -15.28 18.52
CA ALA A 105 20.51 -16.33 17.74
C ALA A 105 19.53 -17.40 17.24
N GLY A 106 18.42 -16.98 16.63
CA GLY A 106 17.29 -17.88 16.36
C GLY A 106 17.08 -18.28 14.89
N TYR A 107 17.99 -17.94 13.98
CA TYR A 107 17.85 -18.26 12.53
C TYR A 107 16.48 -17.89 11.97
N GLY A 108 16.08 -16.63 12.18
CA GLY A 108 14.77 -16.13 11.76
C GLY A 108 13.72 -16.14 12.90
N LYS A 109 14.11 -16.36 14.15
CA LYS A 109 13.23 -16.31 15.31
C LYS A 109 13.57 -15.13 16.21
N GLY A 110 12.55 -14.47 16.75
CA GLY A 110 12.68 -13.36 17.69
C GLY A 110 12.34 -12.00 17.11
N PHE A 111 12.66 -10.96 17.88
CA PHE A 111 12.50 -9.59 17.44
C PHE A 111 13.48 -9.27 16.31
N TYR A 112 13.03 -8.47 15.36
CA TYR A 112 13.87 -8.02 14.27
C TYR A 112 13.61 -6.55 13.91
N VAL A 113 14.63 -5.95 13.31
CA VAL A 113 14.55 -4.68 12.61
C VAL A 113 14.89 -4.94 11.14
N ALA A 114 14.10 -4.40 10.24
CA ALA A 114 14.27 -4.62 8.82
C ALA A 114 14.18 -3.28 8.05
N PRO A 115 15.29 -2.72 7.60
CA PRO A 115 15.23 -1.77 6.51
C PRO A 115 14.63 -2.47 5.29
N TYR A 116 13.84 -1.76 4.49
CA TYR A 116 13.26 -2.37 3.30
C TYR A 116 13.12 -1.39 2.14
N TYR A 117 13.16 -1.94 0.96
CA TYR A 117 12.76 -1.28 -0.28
C TYR A 117 11.41 -1.82 -0.73
N ARG A 118 10.56 -0.92 -1.20
CA ARG A 118 9.23 -1.27 -1.73
C ARG A 118 8.96 -0.54 -3.04
N TYR A 119 8.66 -1.30 -4.07
CA TYR A 119 8.03 -0.82 -5.29
C TYR A 119 6.54 -1.09 -5.23
N SER A 120 5.73 -0.11 -5.64
CA SER A 120 4.28 -0.26 -5.72
C SER A 120 3.76 0.33 -7.03
N LYS A 121 2.75 -0.31 -7.62
CA LYS A 121 2.02 0.19 -8.78
C LYS A 121 0.52 0.08 -8.50
N VAL A 122 -0.19 1.17 -8.74
CA VAL A 122 -1.65 1.23 -8.68
C VAL A 122 -2.17 1.67 -10.04
N SER A 123 -3.21 1.02 -10.55
CA SER A 123 -3.86 1.39 -11.80
C SER A 123 -5.37 1.39 -11.61
N SER A 124 -6.07 2.33 -12.21
CA SER A 124 -7.52 2.31 -12.28
C SER A 124 -8.00 1.55 -13.53
N ASN A 125 -9.24 1.04 -13.46
CA ASN A 125 -10.02 0.77 -14.66
C ASN A 125 -10.48 2.10 -15.29
N THR A 126 -11.24 2.03 -16.37
CA THR A 126 -12.03 3.17 -16.85
C THR A 126 -13.12 3.49 -15.82
N PHE A 127 -13.22 4.74 -15.41
CA PHE A 127 -14.22 5.24 -14.46
C PHE A 127 -14.86 6.53 -15.01
N ASP A 128 -16.10 6.78 -14.58
CA ASP A 128 -16.81 7.98 -14.97
C ASP A 128 -16.41 9.14 -14.05
N PHE A 129 -16.08 10.26 -14.66
CA PHE A 129 -15.76 11.51 -13.98
C PHE A 129 -16.65 12.62 -14.51
N TYR A 130 -17.27 13.38 -13.62
CA TYR A 130 -18.17 14.46 -13.97
C TYR A 130 -17.58 15.79 -13.49
N TYR A 131 -17.58 16.80 -14.37
CA TYR A 131 -17.25 18.16 -13.98
C TYR A 131 -18.36 19.14 -14.36
N ASP A 132 -18.52 20.19 -13.55
CA ASP A 132 -19.54 21.21 -13.75
C ASP A 132 -19.02 22.30 -14.67
N PHE A 133 -19.55 22.35 -15.88
CA PHE A 133 -19.29 23.43 -16.83
C PHE A 133 -20.31 24.57 -16.63
N LYS A 134 -19.82 25.80 -16.42
CA LYS A 134 -20.64 27.00 -16.23
C LYS A 134 -20.35 28.02 -17.33
N PRO A 135 -21.11 28.01 -18.43
CA PRO A 135 -20.99 29.03 -19.46
C PRO A 135 -21.49 30.39 -18.96
N VAL A 136 -21.21 31.46 -19.71
CA VAL A 136 -21.58 32.84 -19.36
C VAL A 136 -23.09 33.04 -19.20
N ASN A 137 -23.91 32.20 -19.81
CA ASN A 137 -25.36 32.22 -19.68
C ASN A 137 -25.91 31.74 -18.32
N GLY A 138 -25.06 31.27 -17.40
CA GLY A 138 -25.38 30.94 -16.03
C GLY A 138 -26.00 29.56 -15.79
N VAL A 139 -26.28 28.78 -16.82
CA VAL A 139 -26.77 27.39 -16.66
C VAL A 139 -25.58 26.46 -16.47
N THR A 140 -25.61 25.63 -15.41
CA THR A 140 -24.57 24.62 -15.17
C THR A 140 -24.88 23.33 -15.92
N TYR A 141 -23.90 22.79 -16.64
CA TYR A 141 -23.98 21.52 -17.34
C TYR A 141 -22.99 20.53 -16.71
N GLN A 142 -23.43 19.33 -16.43
CA GLN A 142 -22.53 18.24 -16.04
C GLN A 142 -21.95 17.58 -17.30
N ILE A 143 -20.62 17.66 -17.44
CA ILE A 143 -19.90 17.10 -18.56
C ILE A 143 -19.31 15.74 -18.14
N PRO A 144 -19.76 14.64 -18.77
CA PRO A 144 -19.20 13.31 -18.51
C PRO A 144 -17.84 13.15 -19.20
N LEU A 145 -16.89 12.60 -18.49
CA LEU A 145 -15.58 12.21 -18.98
C LEU A 145 -15.28 10.78 -18.53
N GLN A 146 -14.51 10.05 -19.31
CA GLN A 146 -13.99 8.74 -18.94
C GLN A 146 -12.55 8.87 -18.47
N GLY A 147 -12.32 8.50 -17.21
CA GLY A 147 -11.01 8.55 -16.57
C GLY A 147 -10.32 7.20 -16.58
N THR A 148 -9.01 7.20 -16.79
CA THR A 148 -8.13 6.06 -16.58
C THR A 148 -6.78 6.54 -16.13
N GLY A 149 -6.02 5.71 -15.40
CA GLY A 149 -4.69 6.12 -15.01
C GLY A 149 -3.91 5.07 -14.23
N SER A 150 -2.66 5.38 -14.02
CA SER A 150 -1.80 4.57 -13.17
C SER A 150 -0.77 5.43 -12.45
N THR A 151 -0.39 4.97 -11.28
CA THR A 151 0.72 5.56 -10.51
C THR A 151 1.64 4.46 -10.04
N ASN A 152 2.92 4.77 -9.93
CA ASN A 152 3.92 3.89 -9.35
C ASN A 152 4.80 4.67 -8.38
N GLY A 153 5.34 3.98 -7.40
CA GLY A 153 6.19 4.58 -6.39
C GLY A 153 7.30 3.64 -5.95
N ASN A 154 8.43 4.24 -5.64
CA ASN A 154 9.58 3.61 -5.04
C ASN A 154 9.80 4.21 -3.66
N SER A 155 9.96 3.38 -2.65
CA SER A 155 10.14 3.86 -1.28
C SER A 155 11.11 2.99 -0.50
N GLY A 156 11.83 3.62 0.41
CA GLY A 156 12.63 2.98 1.44
C GLY A 156 11.96 3.14 2.79
N GLY A 157 12.15 2.18 3.68
CA GLY A 157 11.50 2.21 4.99
C GLY A 157 12.20 1.37 6.04
N LEU A 158 11.62 1.38 7.23
CA LEU A 158 12.06 0.58 8.36
C LEU A 158 10.86 -0.15 8.96
N MET A 159 11.03 -1.44 9.26
CA MET A 159 10.05 -2.30 9.90
C MET A 159 10.61 -2.85 11.20
N VAL A 160 9.78 -2.92 12.22
CA VAL A 160 10.03 -3.63 13.47
C VAL A 160 8.98 -4.73 13.61
N GLY A 161 9.43 -5.94 13.90
CA GLY A 161 8.54 -7.08 14.05
C GLY A 161 9.10 -8.15 14.99
N VAL A 162 8.31 -9.19 15.16
CA VAL A 162 8.71 -10.36 15.92
C VAL A 162 8.20 -11.64 15.23
N GLN A 163 9.07 -12.63 15.08
CA GLN A 163 8.77 -13.91 14.44
C GLN A 163 8.88 -15.04 15.45
N PHE A 164 7.88 -15.90 15.47
CA PHE A 164 7.77 -17.05 16.36
C PHE A 164 7.68 -18.34 15.57
N PHE A 165 8.25 -19.41 16.12
CA PHE A 165 8.05 -20.76 15.64
C PHE A 165 7.12 -21.50 16.61
N LEU A 166 5.93 -21.90 16.12
CA LEU A 166 4.80 -22.30 16.97
C LEU A 166 4.75 -23.79 17.29
N THR A 167 5.47 -24.65 16.54
CA THR A 167 5.43 -26.10 16.71
C THR A 167 6.74 -26.62 17.32
N ARG A 168 6.71 -27.81 17.91
CA ARG A 168 7.93 -28.49 18.39
C ARG A 168 8.91 -28.77 17.23
N SER A 169 8.39 -29.02 16.03
CA SER A 169 9.18 -29.20 14.81
C SER A 169 9.64 -27.86 14.19
N GLN A 170 9.21 -26.73 14.76
CA GLN A 170 9.54 -25.38 14.31
C GLN A 170 9.20 -25.09 12.84
N ASN A 171 8.17 -25.75 12.31
CA ASN A 171 7.78 -25.60 10.91
C ASN A 171 6.72 -24.52 10.73
N LEU A 172 5.83 -24.32 11.72
CA LEU A 172 4.81 -23.26 11.63
C LEU A 172 5.38 -21.94 12.14
N VAL A 173 5.26 -20.92 11.34
CA VAL A 173 5.80 -19.58 11.61
C VAL A 173 4.66 -18.57 11.76
N LEU A 174 4.76 -17.77 12.82
CA LEU A 174 3.94 -16.58 13.04
C LEU A 174 4.86 -15.37 13.01
N ASP A 175 4.62 -14.44 12.08
CA ASP A 175 5.41 -13.22 11.91
C ASP A 175 4.50 -12.00 12.12
N LEU A 176 4.70 -11.29 13.24
CA LEU A 176 3.97 -10.08 13.60
C LEU A 176 4.78 -8.85 13.18
N TRP A 177 4.26 -8.09 12.23
CA TRP A 177 4.76 -6.78 11.83
C TRP A 177 4.18 -5.73 12.77
N ILE A 178 4.94 -5.32 13.77
CA ILE A 178 4.46 -4.40 14.80
C ILE A 178 4.23 -3.02 14.20
N ALA A 179 5.24 -2.46 13.57
CA ALA A 179 5.17 -1.17 12.93
C ALA A 179 6.25 -1.03 11.85
N GLY A 180 5.88 -0.47 10.72
CA GLY A 180 6.80 -0.09 9.66
C GLY A 180 6.32 1.16 8.95
N ALA A 181 7.25 2.01 8.57
CA ALA A 181 6.97 3.20 7.79
C ALA A 181 7.94 3.30 6.62
N HIS A 182 7.48 3.84 5.51
CA HIS A 182 8.30 4.09 4.34
C HIS A 182 8.00 5.44 3.73
N TYR A 183 9.01 5.99 3.08
CA TYR A 183 8.93 7.23 2.34
C TYR A 183 9.74 7.12 1.04
N GLY A 184 9.28 7.79 -0.01
CA GLY A 184 9.94 7.80 -1.30
C GLY A 184 9.25 8.73 -2.29
N SER A 185 9.34 8.42 -3.57
CA SER A 185 8.75 9.20 -4.65
C SER A 185 7.82 8.35 -5.51
N GLY A 186 6.75 8.96 -5.98
CA GLY A 186 5.79 8.35 -6.88
C GLY A 186 5.50 9.23 -8.09
N LYS A 187 5.20 8.60 -9.22
CA LYS A 187 4.77 9.26 -10.44
C LYS A 187 3.50 8.62 -10.96
N GLY A 188 2.62 9.44 -11.52
CA GLY A 188 1.37 8.99 -12.10
C GLY A 188 1.06 9.68 -13.41
N ASP A 189 0.30 9.00 -14.25
CA ASP A 189 -0.24 9.51 -15.50
C ASP A 189 -1.73 9.13 -15.53
N PHE A 190 -2.59 10.13 -15.65
CA PHE A 190 -4.03 9.99 -15.71
C PHE A 190 -4.55 10.69 -16.95
N SER A 191 -5.53 10.10 -17.60
CA SER A 191 -6.20 10.64 -18.78
C SER A 191 -7.69 10.71 -18.52
N LEU A 192 -8.28 11.84 -18.85
CA LEU A 192 -9.73 12.04 -18.94
C LEU A 192 -10.09 12.22 -20.40
N SER A 193 -10.97 11.41 -20.94
CA SER A 193 -11.43 11.48 -22.33
C SER A 193 -12.90 11.83 -22.40
N SER A 194 -13.26 12.64 -23.40
CA SER A 194 -14.63 13.03 -23.72
C SER A 194 -15.11 12.31 -24.98
N ASP A 195 -16.37 11.92 -25.01
CA ASP A 195 -17.02 11.33 -26.20
C ASP A 195 -17.38 12.40 -27.26
N PHE A 196 -17.21 13.68 -26.91
CA PHE A 196 -17.43 14.80 -27.80
C PHE A 196 -16.29 15.82 -27.70
N LEU A 197 -16.18 16.70 -28.68
CA LEU A 197 -15.11 17.72 -28.71
C LEU A 197 -15.39 18.83 -27.70
N LEU A 198 -14.48 19.01 -26.75
CA LEU A 198 -14.53 20.10 -25.77
C LEU A 198 -14.19 21.42 -26.44
N THR A 199 -15.03 22.45 -26.26
CA THR A 199 -14.74 23.80 -26.67
C THR A 199 -13.53 24.37 -25.90
N PRO A 200 -12.87 25.44 -26.42
CA PRO A 200 -11.76 26.08 -25.67
C PRO A 200 -12.15 26.54 -24.25
N GLU A 201 -13.39 27.01 -24.08
CA GLU A 201 -13.92 27.40 -22.76
C GLU A 201 -14.06 26.20 -21.82
N MET A 202 -14.60 25.08 -22.32
CA MET A 202 -14.70 23.82 -21.55
C MET A 202 -13.32 23.32 -21.14
N GLN A 203 -12.34 23.35 -22.04
CA GLN A 203 -10.96 22.95 -21.75
C GLN A 203 -10.33 23.81 -20.64
N GLN A 204 -10.52 25.14 -20.69
CA GLN A 204 -10.00 26.04 -19.67
C GLN A 204 -10.66 25.82 -18.30
N GLN A 205 -11.97 25.60 -18.26
CA GLN A 205 -12.67 25.33 -17.01
C GLN A 205 -12.26 23.97 -16.44
N LEU A 206 -12.20 22.92 -17.27
CA LEU A 206 -11.72 21.60 -16.85
C LEU A 206 -10.31 21.67 -16.26
N LYS A 207 -9.41 22.40 -16.91
CA LYS A 207 -8.06 22.64 -16.40
C LYS A 207 -8.07 23.30 -15.04
N LYS A 208 -8.83 24.37 -14.86
CA LYS A 208 -8.96 25.07 -13.57
C LYS A 208 -9.57 24.20 -12.48
N GLU A 209 -10.60 23.41 -12.81
CA GLU A 209 -11.20 22.47 -11.85
C GLU A 209 -10.20 21.43 -11.34
N ILE A 210 -9.38 20.88 -12.24
CA ILE A 210 -8.34 19.92 -11.87
C ILE A 210 -7.21 20.61 -11.09
N GLU A 211 -6.77 21.80 -11.52
CA GLU A 211 -5.72 22.59 -10.85
C GLU A 211 -6.16 23.11 -9.47
N ASN A 212 -7.45 23.23 -9.21
CA ASN A 212 -8.01 23.61 -7.92
C ASN A 212 -8.18 22.41 -6.95
N LEU A 213 -7.88 21.18 -7.37
CA LEU A 213 -7.83 20.04 -6.46
C LEU A 213 -6.63 20.26 -5.52
N ASP A 214 -6.90 20.59 -4.28
CA ASP A 214 -5.87 20.76 -3.24
C ASP A 214 -5.42 19.38 -2.70
N ILE A 215 -4.47 18.75 -3.40
CA ILE A 215 -3.88 17.50 -2.96
C ILE A 215 -2.56 17.83 -2.26
N PRO A 216 -2.48 17.73 -0.92
CA PRO A 216 -1.30 18.11 -0.17
C PRO A 216 -0.04 17.36 -0.64
N PHE A 217 1.06 18.09 -0.80
CA PHE A 217 2.40 17.59 -1.16
C PHE A 217 2.53 16.98 -2.57
N VAL A 218 1.49 16.98 -3.39
CA VAL A 218 1.50 16.43 -4.75
C VAL A 218 1.64 17.57 -5.75
N LYS A 219 2.62 17.46 -6.66
CA LYS A 219 2.74 18.33 -7.84
C LYS A 219 2.07 17.66 -9.01
N TYR A 220 1.23 18.38 -9.71
CA TYR A 220 0.60 17.87 -10.92
C TYR A 220 0.65 18.91 -12.05
N THR A 221 0.71 18.40 -13.27
CA THR A 221 0.66 19.19 -14.50
C THR A 221 -0.56 18.74 -15.29
N VAL A 222 -1.39 19.68 -15.67
CA VAL A 222 -2.63 19.44 -16.41
C VAL A 222 -2.50 20.00 -17.83
N GLU A 223 -2.66 19.13 -18.81
CA GLU A 223 -2.73 19.47 -20.23
C GLU A 223 -4.14 19.13 -20.72
N THR A 224 -4.85 20.11 -21.30
CA THR A 224 -6.19 19.90 -21.86
C THR A 224 -6.17 20.07 -23.38
N ASN A 225 -7.02 19.34 -24.07
CA ASN A 225 -7.25 19.45 -25.50
C ASN A 225 -8.74 19.17 -25.83
N ALA A 226 -9.10 19.20 -27.09
CA ALA A 226 -10.47 18.97 -27.53
C ALA A 226 -11.03 17.59 -27.16
N ASN A 227 -10.18 16.61 -26.86
CA ASN A 227 -10.60 15.24 -26.52
C ASN A 227 -10.60 14.96 -24.99
N GLY A 228 -10.17 15.95 -24.15
CA GLY A 228 -10.15 15.78 -22.70
C GLY A 228 -8.94 16.39 -22.02
N ALA A 229 -8.41 15.70 -20.99
CA ALA A 229 -7.26 16.16 -20.21
C ALA A 229 -6.26 15.02 -19.95
N ARG A 230 -4.99 15.40 -19.85
CA ARG A 230 -3.91 14.56 -19.35
C ARG A 230 -3.31 15.19 -18.11
N ILE A 231 -3.16 14.36 -17.05
CA ILE A 231 -2.69 14.80 -15.75
C ILE A 231 -1.46 13.98 -15.40
N LYS A 232 -0.32 14.64 -15.27
CA LYS A 232 0.90 14.02 -14.76
C LYS A 232 1.06 14.40 -13.29
N VAL A 233 1.33 13.42 -12.47
CA VAL A 233 1.44 13.55 -11.02
C VAL A 233 2.85 13.17 -10.59
N ASP A 234 3.46 14.00 -9.75
CA ASP A 234 4.73 13.73 -9.08
C ASP A 234 4.61 14.12 -7.61
N GLY A 235 4.93 13.20 -6.72
CA GLY A 235 4.74 13.46 -5.30
C GLY A 235 5.40 12.42 -4.40
N PRO A 236 5.28 12.63 -3.09
CA PRO A 236 5.80 11.68 -2.12
C PRO A 236 5.01 10.37 -2.18
N TRP A 237 5.73 9.28 -2.01
CA TRP A 237 5.16 7.94 -1.86
C TRP A 237 5.45 7.44 -0.46
N ALA A 238 4.49 7.59 0.44
CA ALA A 238 4.65 7.26 1.83
C ALA A 238 3.57 6.28 2.30
N GLY A 239 3.86 5.52 3.34
CA GLY A 239 2.88 4.63 3.92
C GLY A 239 3.34 3.99 5.21
N PHE A 240 2.37 3.33 5.84
CA PHE A 240 2.54 2.58 7.07
C PHE A 240 2.23 1.10 6.82
N ARG A 241 2.94 0.21 7.53
CA ARG A 241 2.76 -1.24 7.44
C ARG A 241 2.68 -1.84 8.84
N SER A 242 1.66 -2.62 9.07
CA SER A 242 1.53 -3.52 10.21
C SER A 242 0.79 -4.76 9.74
N GLY A 243 0.85 -5.86 10.50
CA GLY A 243 0.11 -7.04 10.11
C GLY A 243 0.60 -8.34 10.73
N LEU A 244 -0.10 -9.39 10.39
CA LEU A 244 0.16 -10.75 10.86
C LEU A 244 0.34 -11.68 9.68
N SER A 245 1.47 -12.38 9.63
CA SER A 245 1.75 -13.38 8.60
C SER A 245 1.83 -14.77 9.21
N LEU A 246 1.32 -15.75 8.49
CA LEU A 246 1.50 -17.16 8.75
C LEU A 246 2.40 -17.77 7.69
N GLY A 247 3.23 -18.74 8.08
CA GLY A 247 4.16 -19.37 7.17
C GLY A 247 4.60 -20.76 7.57
N TYR A 248 5.35 -21.36 6.66
CA TYR A 248 5.95 -22.67 6.81
C TYR A 248 7.46 -22.59 6.61
N ARG A 249 8.21 -23.20 7.54
CA ARG A 249 9.67 -23.27 7.58
C ARG A 249 10.15 -24.65 7.18
N PHE A 250 11.12 -24.73 6.27
CA PHE A 250 11.66 -25.97 5.71
C PHE A 250 13.14 -25.84 5.38
#